data_5946c0c6872e4dc459720dbbba5b0b95
#
_entry.id   5946c0c6872e4dc459720dbbba5b0b95
#
_cell.length_a   1.000
_cell.length_b   1.000
_cell.length_c   1.000
_cell.angle_alpha   90.00
_cell.angle_beta   90.00
_cell.angle_gamma   90.00
#
_symmetry.space_group_name_H-M   'P 1'
#
loop_
_entity.id
_entity.type
_entity.pdbx_description
1 polymer ?
#
loop_
_entity_poly.entity_id
_entity_poly.type
_entity_poly.pdbx_seq_one_letter_code
_entity_poly.pdbx_strand_id
1 'polypeptide(L)'
;MLPLAQLLPPSHCSNLSPLLPISDIPTSVSNSQAQTEYVFVLKSGSVLQETGFHMASISSIALSGMNASQTALNASAHNIANMNTDGFRRQEVVQNAQAGGGLTTTLATASTDGASLETDVVTQLQAKNAFLANLAVFKTSDKMAGALLNMKV
;
A
#
# COMPACT_ATOMS: atom_id res chain seq x y z
N MET A 1 16.63 46.34 -17.54
CA MET A 1 15.84 45.93 -18.71
C MET A 1 16.46 44.67 -19.27
N LEU A 2 15.91 43.53 -18.92
CA LEU A 2 16.23 42.24 -19.51
C LEU A 2 14.91 41.47 -19.64
N PRO A 3 14.57 40.89 -20.78
CA PRO A 3 13.30 40.26 -20.98
C PRO A 3 13.30 38.81 -20.48
N LEU A 4 12.26 38.52 -19.73
CA LEU A 4 11.80 37.17 -19.40
C LEU A 4 11.24 36.52 -20.67
N ALA A 5 11.83 35.45 -21.15
CA ALA A 5 11.17 34.46 -22.03
C ALA A 5 12.10 33.29 -22.30
N GLN A 6 11.87 32.18 -21.54
CA GLN A 6 12.20 30.82 -21.94
C GLN A 6 11.32 29.90 -21.09
N LEU A 7 10.15 29.82 -21.41
CA LEU A 7 9.34 28.87 -22.19
C LEU A 7 9.87 27.46 -22.26
N LEU A 8 9.10 26.59 -21.63
CA LEU A 8 9.11 25.14 -21.69
C LEU A 8 9.15 24.61 -23.14
N PRO A 9 9.84 23.50 -23.38
CA PRO A 9 9.72 22.77 -24.64
C PRO A 9 8.46 21.90 -24.67
N PRO A 10 7.72 21.86 -25.77
CA PRO A 10 6.67 20.89 -26.00
C PRO A 10 7.30 19.68 -26.72
N SER A 11 7.44 18.58 -26.05
CA SER A 11 7.77 17.34 -26.74
C SER A 11 7.49 16.16 -25.83
N HIS A 12 6.37 15.52 -26.03
CA HIS A 12 6.19 14.07 -25.96
C HIS A 12 4.74 13.69 -26.34
N CYS A 13 4.38 14.02 -27.59
CA CYS A 13 3.33 13.31 -28.29
C CYS A 13 3.97 12.73 -29.55
N SER A 14 4.61 11.59 -29.46
CA SER A 14 4.99 10.76 -30.63
C SER A 14 5.47 9.42 -30.14
N ASN A 15 4.58 8.52 -29.85
CA ASN A 15 4.80 7.07 -30.00
C ASN A 15 3.45 6.38 -30.21
N LEU A 16 2.83 6.71 -31.35
CA LEU A 16 1.90 5.78 -31.97
C LEU A 16 2.78 4.77 -32.72
N SER A 17 3.08 3.67 -32.08
CA SER A 17 3.60 2.49 -32.77
C SER A 17 2.53 1.97 -33.73
N PRO A 18 2.88 1.68 -34.99
CA PRO A 18 1.92 1.13 -35.94
C PRO A 18 1.46 -0.24 -35.49
N LEU A 19 0.15 -0.46 -35.61
CA LEU A 19 -0.49 -1.76 -35.39
C LEU A 19 0.20 -2.82 -36.26
N LEU A 20 0.75 -3.85 -35.62
CA LEU A 20 1.32 -5.01 -36.30
C LEU A 20 0.23 -5.76 -37.08
N PRO A 21 0.51 -6.24 -38.30
CA PRO A 21 -0.45 -7.00 -39.06
C PRO A 21 -0.72 -8.36 -38.40
N ILE A 22 -1.96 -8.83 -38.54
CA ILE A 22 -2.53 -10.02 -37.89
C ILE A 22 -1.77 -11.34 -38.24
N SER A 23 -0.82 -11.29 -39.17
CA SER A 23 -0.05 -12.45 -39.65
C SER A 23 1.05 -12.95 -38.70
N ASP A 24 1.41 -12.17 -37.64
CA ASP A 24 2.57 -12.49 -36.79
C ASP A 24 2.22 -12.94 -35.38
N ILE A 25 1.03 -13.50 -35.18
CA ILE A 25 0.64 -14.07 -33.90
C ILE A 25 1.22 -15.49 -33.78
N PRO A 26 2.17 -15.73 -32.84
CA PRO A 26 2.70 -17.08 -32.64
C PRO A 26 1.61 -18.00 -32.08
N THR A 27 1.34 -19.09 -32.80
CA THR A 27 0.30 -20.09 -32.48
C THR A 27 0.69 -21.08 -31.38
N SER A 28 1.67 -20.76 -30.54
CA SER A 28 2.10 -21.66 -29.46
C SER A 28 2.26 -20.92 -28.12
N VAL A 29 1.14 -20.62 -27.49
CA VAL A 29 1.12 -20.33 -26.05
C VAL A 29 0.12 -21.26 -25.39
N SER A 30 0.61 -22.39 -24.90
CA SER A 30 -0.14 -23.30 -24.04
C SER A 30 -0.14 -22.76 -22.61
N ASN A 31 -0.98 -21.78 -22.31
CA ASN A 31 -1.29 -21.45 -20.93
C ASN A 31 -2.79 -21.11 -20.83
N SER A 32 -3.52 -21.95 -20.11
CA SER A 32 -4.98 -21.88 -19.97
C SER A 32 -5.51 -20.60 -19.31
N GLN A 33 -4.64 -19.82 -18.70
CA GLN A 33 -4.99 -18.53 -18.07
C GLN A 33 -5.05 -17.37 -19.08
N ALA A 34 -4.20 -17.39 -20.11
CA ALA A 34 -4.16 -16.32 -21.12
C ALA A 34 -5.35 -16.39 -22.10
N GLN A 35 -5.95 -17.56 -22.27
CA GLN A 35 -7.08 -17.76 -23.20
C GLN A 35 -8.38 -17.10 -22.73
N THR A 36 -8.55 -16.93 -21.42
CA THR A 36 -9.79 -16.36 -20.85
C THR A 36 -9.85 -14.84 -21.04
N GLU A 37 -8.72 -14.17 -21.02
CA GLU A 37 -8.65 -12.72 -21.24
C GLU A 37 -8.83 -12.33 -22.71
N TYR A 38 -8.29 -13.13 -23.63
CA TYR A 38 -8.40 -12.85 -25.08
C TYR A 38 -9.80 -13.02 -25.65
N VAL A 39 -10.57 -13.97 -25.12
CA VAL A 39 -11.96 -14.22 -25.59
C VAL A 39 -12.90 -13.12 -25.13
N PHE A 40 -12.64 -12.48 -24.01
CA PHE A 40 -13.49 -11.39 -23.50
C PHE A 40 -13.31 -10.08 -24.30
N VAL A 41 -12.10 -9.80 -24.76
CA VAL A 41 -11.78 -8.59 -25.55
C VAL A 41 -12.45 -8.60 -26.94
N LEU A 42 -12.61 -9.78 -27.54
CA LEU A 42 -13.19 -9.89 -28.91
C LEU A 42 -14.72 -9.82 -28.93
N LYS A 43 -15.39 -9.99 -27.78
CA LYS A 43 -16.86 -10.11 -27.74
C LYS A 43 -17.59 -8.83 -27.37
N SER A 44 -16.92 -7.82 -26.82
CA SER A 44 -17.60 -6.63 -26.29
C SER A 44 -17.23 -5.30 -26.92
N GLY A 45 -16.29 -5.24 -27.87
CA GLY A 45 -16.00 -4.01 -28.65
C GLY A 45 -15.75 -2.71 -27.86
N SER A 46 -15.75 -2.77 -26.55
CA SER A 46 -15.43 -1.68 -25.65
C SER A 46 -14.33 -2.14 -24.71
N VAL A 47 -13.13 -1.63 -24.89
CA VAL A 47 -12.04 -1.71 -23.90
C VAL A 47 -12.51 -0.90 -22.69
N LEU A 48 -13.33 -1.52 -21.84
CA LEU A 48 -13.41 -1.11 -20.46
C LEU A 48 -12.09 -1.56 -19.87
N GLN A 49 -11.10 -0.68 -19.92
CA GLN A 49 -9.93 -0.78 -19.09
C GLN A 49 -10.46 -0.72 -17.65
N GLU A 50 -10.79 -1.90 -17.11
CA GLU A 50 -11.00 -2.02 -15.69
C GLU A 50 -9.68 -1.65 -15.03
N THR A 51 -9.51 -0.36 -14.78
CA THR A 51 -8.66 0.08 -13.69
C THR A 51 -9.32 -0.50 -12.45
N GLY A 52 -8.94 -1.74 -12.14
CA GLY A 52 -9.38 -2.41 -10.93
C GLY A 52 -8.86 -1.61 -9.75
N PHE A 53 -9.58 -0.56 -9.39
CA PHE A 53 -9.48 0.00 -8.06
C PHE A 53 -9.96 -1.09 -7.12
N HIS A 54 -9.03 -1.96 -6.71
CA HIS A 54 -9.24 -2.83 -5.58
C HIS A 54 -9.40 -1.92 -4.36
N MET A 55 -10.63 -1.48 -4.14
CA MET A 55 -11.01 -0.84 -2.89
C MET A 55 -10.78 -1.89 -1.82
N ALA A 56 -9.65 -1.80 -1.15
CA ALA A 56 -9.43 -2.60 0.04
C ALA A 56 -10.62 -2.37 0.98
N SER A 57 -11.18 -3.43 1.53
CA SER A 57 -12.29 -3.29 2.46
C SER A 57 -11.85 -2.47 3.67
N ILE A 58 -12.77 -1.72 4.28
CA ILE A 58 -12.48 -0.92 5.49
C ILE A 58 -11.84 -1.80 6.56
N SER A 59 -12.29 -3.06 6.67
CA SER A 59 -11.72 -4.04 7.59
C SER A 59 -10.25 -4.37 7.28
N SER A 60 -9.88 -4.54 6.01
CA SER A 60 -8.49 -4.83 5.63
C SER A 60 -7.58 -3.62 5.83
N ILE A 61 -8.07 -2.42 5.60
CA ILE A 61 -7.34 -1.17 5.90
C ILE A 61 -7.10 -1.04 7.40
N ALA A 62 -8.13 -1.26 8.22
CA ALA A 62 -8.01 -1.23 9.68
C ALA A 62 -7.05 -2.31 10.20
N LEU A 63 -7.09 -3.52 9.61
CA LEU A 63 -6.16 -4.60 9.97
C LEU A 63 -4.71 -4.24 9.63
N SER A 64 -4.45 -3.65 8.47
CA SER A 64 -3.11 -3.18 8.10
C SER A 64 -2.60 -2.11 9.07
N GLY A 65 -3.47 -1.19 9.51
CA GLY A 65 -3.14 -0.19 10.52
C GLY A 65 -2.86 -0.78 11.91
N MET A 66 -3.58 -1.82 12.33
CA MET A 66 -3.30 -2.56 13.56
C MET A 66 -1.94 -3.27 13.48
N ASN A 67 -1.64 -3.94 12.36
CA ASN A 67 -0.35 -4.61 12.15
C ASN A 67 0.82 -3.60 12.17
N ALA A 68 0.65 -2.45 11.53
CA ALA A 68 1.63 -1.37 11.56
C ALA A 68 1.89 -0.86 12.98
N SER A 69 0.83 -0.65 13.75
CA SER A 69 0.91 -0.23 15.16
C SER A 69 1.61 -1.28 16.03
N GLN A 70 1.33 -2.56 15.79
CA GLN A 70 1.99 -3.66 16.50
C GLN A 70 3.49 -3.72 16.18
N THR A 71 3.87 -3.53 14.92
CA THR A 71 5.27 -3.47 14.51
C THR A 71 5.99 -2.30 15.19
N ALA A 72 5.35 -1.12 15.27
CA ALA A 72 5.91 0.05 15.96
C ALA A 72 6.08 -0.20 17.46
N LEU A 73 5.12 -0.87 18.09
CA LEU A 73 5.18 -1.24 19.50
C LEU A 73 6.34 -2.21 19.77
N ASN A 74 6.50 -3.22 18.93
CA ASN A 74 7.57 -4.20 19.06
C ASN A 74 8.95 -3.57 18.84
N ALA A 75 9.10 -2.68 17.83
CA ALA A 75 10.36 -1.99 17.56
C ALA A 75 10.75 -1.08 18.75
N SER A 76 9.82 -0.30 19.28
CA SER A 76 10.09 0.57 20.43
C SER A 76 10.40 -0.24 21.71
N ALA A 77 9.71 -1.34 21.93
CA ALA A 77 10.01 -2.24 23.05
C ALA A 77 11.41 -2.86 22.92
N HIS A 78 11.79 -3.28 21.70
CA HIS A 78 13.14 -3.78 21.42
C HIS A 78 14.20 -2.71 21.68
N ASN A 79 13.96 -1.49 21.25
CA ASN A 79 14.86 -0.36 21.48
C ASN A 79 15.07 -0.08 22.98
N ILE A 80 13.98 -0.06 23.74
CA ILE A 80 14.04 0.15 25.19
C ILE A 80 14.80 -1.00 25.90
N ALA A 81 14.54 -2.24 25.50
CA ALA A 81 15.21 -3.41 26.09
C ALA A 81 16.73 -3.40 25.87
N ASN A 82 17.19 -2.81 24.76
CA ASN A 82 18.60 -2.78 24.37
C ASN A 82 19.26 -1.41 24.58
N MET A 83 18.63 -0.49 25.29
CA MET A 83 19.13 0.89 25.44
C MET A 83 20.50 0.99 26.10
N ASN A 84 20.88 0.00 26.90
CA ASN A 84 22.18 -0.07 27.61
C ASN A 84 23.18 -1.02 26.92
N THR A 85 22.89 -1.49 25.70
CA THR A 85 23.80 -2.36 24.95
C THR A 85 24.77 -1.51 24.13
N ASP A 86 26.09 -1.77 24.28
CA ASP A 86 27.12 -1.05 23.56
C ASP A 86 26.98 -1.25 22.03
N GLY A 87 27.07 -0.15 21.27
CA GLY A 87 26.95 -0.20 19.82
C GLY A 87 25.53 -0.54 19.31
N PHE A 88 24.53 -0.47 20.19
CA PHE A 88 23.15 -0.73 19.78
C PHE A 88 22.63 0.34 18.83
N ARG A 89 22.01 -0.12 17.74
CA ARG A 89 21.34 0.74 16.75
C ARG A 89 19.84 0.52 16.79
N ARG A 90 19.11 1.61 16.95
CA ARG A 90 17.64 1.60 17.07
C ARG A 90 16.98 1.02 15.84
N GLN A 91 15.90 0.30 16.08
CA GLN A 91 14.97 -0.09 15.01
C GLN A 91 13.99 1.07 14.73
N GLU A 92 13.82 1.37 13.46
CA GLU A 92 12.89 2.38 12.97
C GLU A 92 11.84 1.71 12.08
N VAL A 93 10.60 2.10 12.26
CA VAL A 93 9.48 1.57 11.46
C VAL A 93 9.15 2.55 10.36
N VAL A 94 9.38 2.14 9.12
CA VAL A 94 9.00 2.89 7.93
C VAL A 94 7.63 2.41 7.47
N GLN A 95 6.67 3.33 7.38
CA GLN A 95 5.31 3.05 6.95
C GLN A 95 5.05 3.69 5.59
N ASN A 96 4.57 2.90 4.64
CA ASN A 96 4.23 3.35 3.30
C ASN A 96 2.75 3.10 3.03
N ALA A 97 2.04 4.14 2.60
CA ALA A 97 0.66 4.01 2.17
C ALA A 97 0.58 3.25 0.84
N GLN A 98 -0.41 2.36 0.70
CA GLN A 98 -0.68 1.63 -0.53
C GLN A 98 -1.76 2.35 -1.34
N ALA A 99 -1.62 2.35 -2.67
CA ALA A 99 -2.58 2.98 -3.58
C ALA A 99 -4.01 2.39 -3.46
N GLY A 100 -4.12 1.10 -3.11
CA GLY A 100 -5.39 0.42 -2.86
C GLY A 100 -5.96 0.62 -1.45
N GLY A 101 -5.29 1.41 -0.61
CA GLY A 101 -5.62 1.62 0.81
C GLY A 101 -4.85 0.67 1.74
N GLY A 102 -4.63 1.13 2.97
CA GLY A 102 -3.84 0.42 3.98
C GLY A 102 -2.36 0.82 4.00
N LEU A 103 -1.58 0.14 4.83
CA LEU A 103 -0.18 0.43 5.12
C LEU A 103 0.68 -0.81 4.92
N THR A 104 1.87 -0.60 4.37
CA THR A 104 2.98 -1.57 4.43
C THR A 104 4.03 -1.06 5.40
N THR A 105 4.54 -1.93 6.25
CA THR A 105 5.58 -1.61 7.24
C THR A 105 6.86 -2.35 6.95
N THR A 106 7.98 -1.64 7.03
CA THR A 106 9.33 -2.22 6.98
C THR A 106 10.13 -1.75 8.18
N LEU A 107 10.99 -2.63 8.69
CA LEU A 107 11.94 -2.29 9.74
C LEU A 107 13.26 -1.86 9.10
N ALA A 108 13.73 -0.69 9.50
CA ALA A 108 15.06 -0.18 9.19
C ALA A 108 15.88 -0.09 10.49
N THR A 109 17.19 -0.05 10.35
CA THR A 109 18.09 0.21 11.48
C THR A 109 18.66 1.61 11.34
N ALA A 110 18.70 2.36 12.43
CA ALA A 110 19.25 3.71 12.45
C ALA A 110 20.70 3.73 11.98
N SER A 111 21.11 4.79 11.30
CA SER A 111 22.48 4.97 10.80
C SER A 111 23.48 5.28 11.91
N THR A 112 23.01 5.80 13.04
CA THR A 112 23.81 6.17 14.21
C THR A 112 23.51 5.25 15.38
N ASP A 113 24.52 5.01 16.19
CA ASP A 113 24.37 4.29 17.46
C ASP A 113 23.70 5.19 18.50
N GLY A 114 22.96 4.60 19.41
CA GLY A 114 22.35 5.28 20.53
C GLY A 114 20.88 4.93 20.74
N ALA A 115 20.45 5.15 21.97
CA ALA A 115 19.08 4.99 22.43
C ALA A 115 18.42 6.36 22.66
N SER A 116 17.09 6.42 22.53
CA SER A 116 16.28 7.59 22.88
C SER A 116 15.02 7.10 23.57
N LEU A 117 15.12 6.95 24.89
CA LEU A 117 14.02 6.43 25.71
C LEU A 117 12.74 7.26 25.55
N GLU A 118 12.88 8.58 25.53
CA GLU A 118 11.75 9.50 25.39
C GLU A 118 11.00 9.27 24.09
N THR A 119 11.75 9.15 22.98
CA THR A 119 11.17 8.90 21.66
C THR A 119 10.47 7.54 21.64
N ASP A 120 11.09 6.51 22.21
CA ASP A 120 10.55 5.15 22.17
C ASP A 120 9.29 5.03 23.06
N VAL A 121 9.25 5.68 24.24
CA VAL A 121 8.05 5.72 25.08
C VAL A 121 6.91 6.47 24.40
N VAL A 122 7.18 7.60 23.77
CA VAL A 122 6.16 8.34 23.00
C VAL A 122 5.65 7.49 21.84
N THR A 123 6.54 6.80 21.13
CA THR A 123 6.16 5.89 20.02
C THR A 123 5.27 4.75 20.53
N GLN A 124 5.56 4.17 21.69
CA GLN A 124 4.69 3.14 22.29
C GLN A 124 3.28 3.67 22.59
N LEU A 125 3.17 4.86 23.16
CA LEU A 125 1.87 5.48 23.46
C LEU A 125 1.08 5.78 22.17
N GLN A 126 1.76 6.30 21.16
CA GLN A 126 1.16 6.55 19.84
C GLN A 126 0.71 5.25 19.17
N ALA A 127 1.55 4.22 19.18
CA ALA A 127 1.24 2.91 18.59
C ALA A 127 0.04 2.26 19.30
N LYS A 128 -0.02 2.32 20.64
CA LYS A 128 -1.17 1.86 21.41
C LYS A 128 -2.46 2.58 21.00
N ASN A 129 -2.43 3.90 20.93
CA ASN A 129 -3.61 4.70 20.56
C ASN A 129 -4.04 4.42 19.10
N ALA A 130 -3.09 4.32 18.19
CA ALA A 130 -3.36 3.97 16.78
C ALA A 130 -3.97 2.56 16.65
N PHE A 131 -3.46 1.58 17.40
CA PHE A 131 -4.04 0.24 17.45
C PHE A 131 -5.50 0.26 17.92
N LEU A 132 -5.79 0.97 19.02
CA LEU A 132 -7.14 1.08 19.57
C LEU A 132 -8.10 1.78 18.60
N ALA A 133 -7.65 2.82 17.92
CA ALA A 133 -8.44 3.52 16.88
C ALA A 133 -8.79 2.59 15.71
N ASN A 134 -7.80 1.88 15.18
CA ASN A 134 -8.02 0.91 14.09
C ASN A 134 -8.92 -0.26 14.53
N LEU A 135 -8.78 -0.72 15.78
CA LEU A 135 -9.66 -1.74 16.34
C LEU A 135 -11.12 -1.26 16.44
N ALA A 136 -11.34 0.00 16.79
CA ALA A 136 -12.68 0.59 16.82
C ALA A 136 -13.29 0.63 15.40
N VAL A 137 -12.52 1.05 14.40
CA VAL A 137 -12.93 1.05 12.98
C VAL A 137 -13.27 -0.37 12.53
N PHE A 138 -12.41 -1.34 12.81
CA PHE A 138 -12.63 -2.75 12.47
C PHE A 138 -13.93 -3.28 13.06
N LYS A 139 -14.16 -3.07 14.37
CA LYS A 139 -15.38 -3.50 15.05
C LYS A 139 -16.64 -2.82 14.49
N THR A 140 -16.54 -1.56 14.08
CA THR A 140 -17.68 -0.85 13.47
C THR A 140 -18.01 -1.42 12.10
N SER A 141 -16.99 -1.68 11.28
CA SER A 141 -17.16 -2.31 9.97
C SER A 141 -17.81 -3.70 10.08
N ASP A 142 -17.36 -4.52 11.05
CA ASP A 142 -17.90 -5.83 11.31
C ASP A 142 -19.39 -5.80 11.74
N LYS A 143 -19.73 -4.86 12.64
CA LYS A 143 -21.13 -4.62 13.05
C LYS A 143 -22.01 -4.17 11.89
N MET A 144 -21.52 -3.31 11.01
CA MET A 144 -22.27 -2.87 9.83
C MET A 144 -22.53 -4.03 8.87
N ALA A 145 -21.52 -4.87 8.61
CA ALA A 145 -21.67 -6.05 7.78
C ALA A 145 -22.67 -7.05 8.41
N GLY A 146 -22.57 -7.29 9.72
CA GLY A 146 -23.50 -8.14 10.45
C GLY A 146 -24.95 -7.63 10.44
N ALA A 147 -25.14 -6.32 10.56
CA ALA A 147 -26.48 -5.71 10.50
C ALA A 147 -27.12 -5.89 9.12
N LEU A 148 -26.33 -5.73 8.04
CA LEU A 148 -26.81 -5.93 6.67
C LEU A 148 -27.22 -7.40 6.42
N LEU A 149 -26.46 -8.36 6.95
CA LEU A 149 -26.78 -9.78 6.82
C LEU A 149 -28.01 -10.21 7.64
N ASN A 150 -28.30 -9.50 8.73
CA ASN A 150 -29.45 -9.80 9.61
C ASN A 150 -30.74 -9.09 9.19
N MET A 151 -30.71 -8.25 8.15
CA MET A 151 -31.93 -7.69 7.59
C MET A 151 -32.72 -8.79 6.87
N LYS A 152 -33.77 -9.29 7.53
CA LYS A 152 -34.76 -10.12 6.86
C LYS A 152 -35.60 -9.26 5.93
N VAL A 153 -35.60 -9.59 4.65
CA VAL A 153 -36.54 -9.07 3.66
C VAL A 153 -37.91 -9.69 3.88
#